data_299f27143af73996cc89c7e9d7bf63b0
#
_entry.id   299f27143af73996cc89c7e9d7bf63b0
#
_cell.length_a   1.000
_cell.length_b   1.000
_cell.length_c   1.000
_cell.angle_alpha   90.00
_cell.angle_beta   90.00
_cell.angle_gamma   90.00
#
_symmetry.space_group_name_H-M   'P 1'
#
loop_
_entity.id
_entity.type
_entity.pdbx_description
1 polymer ?
#
loop_
_entity_poly.entity_id
_entity_poly.type
_entity_poly.pdbx_seq_one_letter_code
_entity_poly.pdbx_strand_id
1 'polypeptide(L)'
;MTDPENIPEEAGPVPGLSKLSLAAAFVALAGVADAVYLTVHHYNAEPVPCSLIEGCERVLTSQYATLGGILTAVMGEAAGGIASSGIGEVPLAALGGIAYFIAFALALLAAYGDRRMWKVFGIQVILMSLFTAWLIYLQGFVIGAFCQFCLLSAVTTFTLLIIFVISKFRKPGDSS
;
A
#
# COMPACT_ATOMS: atom_id res chain seq x y z
N MET A 1 26.03 37.37 -24.90
CA MET A 1 24.77 37.18 -25.63
C MET A 1 24.37 35.73 -25.37
N THR A 2 23.61 35.49 -24.35
CA THR A 2 23.07 34.17 -24.00
C THR A 2 21.70 34.09 -24.67
N ASP A 3 21.55 33.08 -25.52
CA ASP A 3 20.35 32.79 -26.29
C ASP A 3 19.17 32.49 -25.34
N PRO A 4 18.04 33.21 -25.40
CA PRO A 4 16.91 33.00 -24.50
C PRO A 4 15.99 31.84 -24.94
N GLU A 5 16.42 31.00 -25.90
CA GLU A 5 15.55 30.04 -26.59
C GLU A 5 15.69 28.59 -26.07
N ASN A 6 16.38 28.37 -24.97
CA ASN A 6 16.52 27.00 -24.40
C ASN A 6 15.94 26.91 -22.97
N ILE A 7 14.71 27.39 -22.79
CA ILE A 7 13.89 27.05 -21.66
C ILE A 7 13.35 25.64 -21.97
N PRO A 8 13.66 24.59 -21.16
CA PRO A 8 13.02 23.29 -21.33
C PRO A 8 11.51 23.53 -21.17
N GLU A 9 10.75 23.35 -22.25
CA GLU A 9 9.30 23.34 -22.23
C GLU A 9 8.85 22.34 -21.17
N GLU A 10 8.39 22.85 -20.03
CA GLU A 10 7.80 22.02 -18.97
C GLU A 10 6.66 21.22 -19.63
N ALA A 11 6.93 19.93 -19.84
CA ALA A 11 5.97 19.03 -20.45
C ALA A 11 4.71 19.05 -19.60
N GLY A 12 3.72 19.77 -20.05
CA GLY A 12 2.42 19.90 -19.41
C GLY A 12 1.81 18.51 -19.12
N PRO A 13 0.89 18.40 -18.19
CA PRO A 13 0.32 17.13 -17.75
C PRO A 13 -0.24 16.36 -18.95
N VAL A 14 0.23 15.14 -19.15
CA VAL A 14 -0.31 14.24 -20.18
C VAL A 14 -1.73 13.86 -19.75
N PRO A 15 -2.79 14.24 -20.49
CA PRO A 15 -4.19 14.11 -20.02
C PRO A 15 -4.58 12.70 -19.56
N GLY A 16 -4.02 11.67 -20.20
CA GLY A 16 -4.30 10.28 -19.84
C GLY A 16 -3.64 9.82 -18.54
N LEU A 17 -2.46 10.34 -18.21
CA LEU A 17 -1.77 10.00 -16.97
C LEU A 17 -2.46 10.66 -15.76
N SER A 18 -2.95 11.87 -15.91
CA SER A 18 -3.69 12.59 -14.88
C SER A 18 -4.95 11.83 -14.40
N LYS A 19 -5.74 11.26 -15.30
CA LYS A 19 -6.94 10.47 -14.95
C LYS A 19 -6.60 9.18 -14.20
N LEU A 20 -5.57 8.45 -14.63
CA LEU A 20 -5.14 7.21 -13.98
C LEU A 20 -4.50 7.47 -12.62
N SER A 21 -3.70 8.52 -12.49
CA SER A 21 -3.10 8.88 -11.20
C SER A 21 -4.15 9.37 -10.22
N LEU A 22 -5.17 10.09 -10.67
CA LEU A 22 -6.29 10.48 -9.82
C LEU A 22 -7.09 9.25 -9.35
N ALA A 23 -7.38 8.30 -10.24
CA ALA A 23 -8.03 7.04 -9.86
C ALA A 23 -7.19 6.26 -8.84
N ALA A 24 -5.86 6.20 -9.03
CA ALA A 24 -4.96 5.59 -8.06
C ALA A 24 -4.99 6.29 -6.70
N ALA A 25 -5.08 7.62 -6.67
CA ALA A 25 -5.20 8.37 -5.42
C ALA A 25 -6.49 8.02 -4.67
N PHE A 26 -7.63 7.90 -5.33
CA PHE A 26 -8.89 7.47 -4.69
C PHE A 26 -8.81 6.05 -4.15
N VAL A 27 -8.22 5.12 -4.89
CA VAL A 27 -8.03 3.73 -4.44
C VAL A 27 -7.07 3.68 -3.24
N ALA A 28 -5.98 4.44 -3.27
CA ALA A 28 -5.05 4.53 -2.14
C ALA A 28 -5.71 5.11 -0.88
N LEU A 29 -6.59 6.11 -1.04
CA LEU A 29 -7.35 6.69 0.07
C LEU A 29 -8.29 5.67 0.73
N ALA A 30 -8.92 4.79 -0.06
CA ALA A 30 -9.71 3.69 0.48
C ALA A 30 -8.82 2.72 1.30
N GLY A 31 -7.59 2.44 0.84
CA GLY A 31 -6.62 1.65 1.60
C GLY A 31 -6.18 2.32 2.91
N VAL A 32 -6.04 3.65 2.92
CA VAL A 32 -5.77 4.41 4.16
C VAL A 32 -6.93 4.24 5.15
N ALA A 33 -8.17 4.37 4.68
CA ALA A 33 -9.35 4.25 5.54
C ALA A 33 -9.46 2.86 6.17
N ASP A 34 -9.25 1.80 5.38
CA ASP A 34 -9.22 0.41 5.85
C ASP A 34 -8.11 0.20 6.90
N ALA A 35 -6.90 0.66 6.62
CA ALA A 35 -5.76 0.53 7.52
C ALA A 35 -5.94 1.31 8.84
N VAL A 36 -6.52 2.50 8.80
CA VAL A 36 -6.85 3.29 9.99
C VAL A 36 -7.90 2.57 10.83
N TYR A 37 -8.94 2.04 10.19
CA TYR A 37 -9.98 1.27 10.87
C TYR A 37 -9.38 0.09 11.65
N LEU A 38 -8.56 -0.74 11.00
CA LEU A 38 -7.89 -1.88 11.64
C LEU A 38 -6.95 -1.45 12.77
N THR A 39 -6.22 -0.35 12.58
CA THR A 39 -5.30 0.17 13.58
C THR A 39 -6.03 0.62 14.85
N VAL A 40 -7.14 1.32 14.70
CA VAL A 40 -7.98 1.77 15.83
C VAL A 40 -8.54 0.59 16.60
N HIS A 41 -9.09 -0.42 15.91
CA HIS A 41 -9.58 -1.63 16.56
C HIS A 41 -8.48 -2.42 17.29
N HIS A 42 -7.28 -2.45 16.73
CA HIS A 42 -6.13 -3.10 17.37
C HIS A 42 -5.77 -2.43 18.71
N TYR A 43 -5.72 -1.10 18.75
CA TYR A 43 -5.38 -0.36 19.98
C TYR A 43 -6.51 -0.36 21.02
N ASN A 44 -7.76 -0.39 20.59
CA ASN A 44 -8.91 -0.45 21.50
C ASN A 44 -9.16 -1.87 22.05
N ALA A 45 -8.44 -2.88 21.56
CA ALA A 45 -8.67 -4.29 21.86
C ALA A 45 -10.14 -4.72 21.59
N GLU A 46 -10.81 -4.05 20.64
CA GLU A 46 -12.17 -4.36 20.25
C GLU A 46 -12.17 -5.42 19.14
N PRO A 47 -13.03 -6.46 19.25
CA PRO A 47 -13.16 -7.45 18.19
C PRO A 47 -13.66 -6.79 16.89
N VAL A 48 -12.97 -7.04 15.79
CA VAL A 48 -13.39 -6.54 14.49
C VAL A 48 -14.60 -7.33 14.01
N PRO A 49 -15.74 -6.69 13.68
CA PRO A 49 -16.93 -7.39 13.20
C PRO A 49 -16.66 -8.03 11.83
N CYS A 50 -16.38 -9.32 11.83
CA CYS A 50 -16.20 -10.12 10.63
C CYS A 50 -17.52 -10.76 10.25
N SER A 51 -18.19 -10.22 9.22
CA SER A 51 -19.52 -10.67 8.78
C SER A 51 -19.46 -11.70 7.65
N LEU A 52 -18.35 -11.76 6.90
CA LEU A 52 -18.22 -12.61 5.71
C LEU A 52 -17.26 -13.78 5.90
N ILE A 53 -16.22 -13.64 6.72
CA ILE A 53 -15.18 -14.65 6.92
C ILE A 53 -14.82 -14.70 8.40
N GLU A 54 -15.05 -15.85 9.03
CA GLU A 54 -14.74 -16.09 10.44
C GLU A 54 -13.24 -16.37 10.64
N GLY A 55 -12.40 -15.36 10.70
CA GLY A 55 -10.96 -15.57 10.87
C GLY A 55 -10.18 -14.31 11.21
N CYS A 56 -10.85 -13.16 11.23
CA CYS A 56 -10.19 -11.88 11.46
C CYS A 56 -9.49 -11.85 12.82
N GLU A 57 -10.16 -12.28 13.88
CA GLU A 57 -9.58 -12.26 15.23
C GLU A 57 -8.31 -13.11 15.29
N ARG A 58 -8.33 -14.31 14.72
CA ARG A 58 -7.16 -15.19 14.67
C ARG A 58 -5.98 -14.56 13.93
N VAL A 59 -6.23 -13.84 12.83
CA VAL A 59 -5.19 -13.15 12.06
C VAL A 59 -4.68 -11.93 12.82
N LEU A 60 -5.58 -11.11 13.37
CA LEU A 60 -5.23 -9.84 14.04
C LEU A 60 -4.57 -10.03 15.40
N THR A 61 -4.81 -11.19 16.07
CA THR A 61 -4.16 -11.56 17.33
C THR A 61 -2.94 -12.46 17.13
N SER A 62 -2.63 -12.84 15.88
CA SER A 62 -1.45 -13.65 15.59
C SER A 62 -0.17 -12.86 15.85
N GLN A 63 0.92 -13.58 16.13
CA GLN A 63 2.25 -12.97 16.25
C GLN A 63 2.66 -12.19 14.99
N TYR A 64 2.08 -12.48 13.82
CA TYR A 64 2.37 -11.80 12.55
C TYR A 64 1.57 -10.49 12.38
N ALA A 65 0.71 -10.11 13.32
CA ALA A 65 -0.05 -8.87 13.26
C ALA A 65 0.76 -7.63 13.64
N THR A 66 1.95 -7.81 14.21
CA THR A 66 2.85 -6.75 14.65
C THR A 66 4.18 -6.78 13.92
N LEU A 67 4.84 -5.63 13.89
CA LEU A 67 6.16 -5.48 13.27
C LEU A 67 7.19 -6.43 13.91
N GLY A 68 7.21 -6.50 15.24
CA GLY A 68 8.12 -7.36 15.99
C GLY A 68 7.95 -8.84 15.66
N GLY A 69 6.72 -9.31 15.54
CA GLY A 69 6.44 -10.69 15.16
C GLY A 69 6.89 -11.05 13.75
N ILE A 70 6.71 -10.13 12.79
CA ILE A 70 7.22 -10.34 11.43
C ILE A 70 8.75 -10.31 11.39
N LEU A 71 9.39 -9.37 12.07
CA LEU A 71 10.85 -9.30 12.14
C LEU A 71 11.44 -10.58 12.75
N THR A 72 10.83 -11.08 13.80
CA THR A 72 11.24 -12.37 14.42
C THR A 72 11.05 -13.54 13.46
N ALA A 73 9.96 -13.57 12.70
CA ALA A 73 9.70 -14.63 11.72
C ALA A 73 10.71 -14.63 10.55
N VAL A 74 11.21 -13.46 10.15
CA VAL A 74 12.14 -13.31 9.02
C VAL A 74 13.60 -13.39 9.45
N MET A 75 13.96 -12.77 10.57
CA MET A 75 15.34 -12.58 11.03
C MET A 75 15.71 -13.48 12.23
N GLY A 76 14.74 -14.20 12.79
CA GLY A 76 14.95 -15.04 13.97
C GLY A 76 15.33 -14.21 15.20
N GLU A 77 16.17 -14.79 16.08
CA GLU A 77 16.62 -14.15 17.32
C GLU A 77 17.41 -12.84 17.12
N ALA A 78 17.96 -12.62 15.93
CA ALA A 78 18.65 -11.35 15.60
C ALA A 78 17.74 -10.13 15.70
N ALA A 79 16.42 -10.30 15.56
CA ALA A 79 15.43 -9.24 15.70
C ALA A 79 14.99 -8.99 17.15
N GLY A 80 15.42 -9.80 18.12
CA GLY A 80 14.91 -9.82 19.50
C GLY A 80 14.95 -8.45 20.20
N GLY A 81 15.99 -7.64 19.97
CA GLY A 81 16.09 -6.32 20.56
C GLY A 81 15.07 -5.30 20.02
N ILE A 82 14.71 -5.42 18.74
CA ILE A 82 13.69 -4.56 18.11
C ILE A 82 12.28 -5.11 18.38
N ALA A 83 12.14 -6.43 18.34
CA ALA A 83 10.86 -7.09 18.55
C ALA A 83 10.32 -6.88 19.98
N SER A 84 11.21 -6.76 20.97
CA SER A 84 10.84 -6.50 22.38
C SER A 84 10.74 -5.00 22.73
N SER A 85 11.04 -4.12 21.79
CA SER A 85 10.87 -2.67 21.96
C SER A 85 9.45 -2.22 21.63
N GLY A 86 9.04 -1.01 22.09
CA GLY A 86 7.73 -0.43 21.76
C GLY A 86 7.50 -0.28 20.24
N ILE A 87 8.55 -0.28 19.41
CA ILE A 87 8.46 -0.31 17.95
C ILE A 87 7.97 -1.67 17.46
N GLY A 88 8.34 -2.76 18.14
CA GLY A 88 7.86 -4.11 17.82
C GLY A 88 6.35 -4.30 18.03
N GLU A 89 5.74 -3.52 18.90
CA GLU A 89 4.29 -3.57 19.19
C GLU A 89 3.44 -2.84 18.14
N VAL A 90 4.08 -2.10 17.21
CA VAL A 90 3.36 -1.37 16.17
C VAL A 90 2.57 -2.35 15.29
N PRO A 91 1.23 -2.18 15.17
CA PRO A 91 0.42 -3.04 14.35
C PRO A 91 0.79 -2.90 12.87
N LEU A 92 0.81 -4.01 12.16
CA LEU A 92 1.14 -4.03 10.74
C LEU A 92 0.17 -3.18 9.91
N ALA A 93 -1.08 -3.07 10.35
CA ALA A 93 -2.08 -2.21 9.74
C ALA A 93 -1.65 -0.73 9.73
N ALA A 94 -1.01 -0.23 10.81
CA ALA A 94 -0.51 1.15 10.87
C ALA A 94 0.58 1.40 9.83
N LEU A 95 1.50 0.44 9.65
CA LEU A 95 2.53 0.52 8.61
C LEU A 95 1.93 0.48 7.20
N GLY A 96 0.90 -0.36 7.01
CA GLY A 96 0.11 -0.38 5.78
C GLY A 96 -0.55 0.96 5.51
N GLY A 97 -1.12 1.61 6.53
CA GLY A 97 -1.73 2.94 6.44
C GLY A 97 -0.72 4.01 5.98
N ILE A 98 0.49 4.00 6.54
CA ILE A 98 1.58 4.90 6.11
C ILE A 98 1.94 4.63 4.65
N ALA A 99 2.08 3.36 4.25
CA ALA A 99 2.40 3.01 2.87
C ALA A 99 1.30 3.46 1.90
N TYR A 100 0.02 3.28 2.23
CA TYR A 100 -1.10 3.79 1.42
C TYR A 100 -1.13 5.32 1.36
N PHE A 101 -0.82 5.99 2.47
CA PHE A 101 -0.76 7.45 2.49
C PHE A 101 0.36 8.00 1.58
N ILE A 102 1.54 7.36 1.59
CA ILE A 102 2.63 7.72 0.67
C ILE A 102 2.20 7.43 -0.78
N ALA A 103 1.55 6.29 -1.05
CA ALA A 103 1.04 5.98 -2.39
C ALA A 103 0.01 7.02 -2.86
N PHE A 104 -0.89 7.44 -1.98
CA PHE A 104 -1.84 8.53 -2.23
C PHE A 104 -1.13 9.84 -2.61
N ALA A 105 -0.16 10.27 -1.79
CA ALA A 105 0.61 11.49 -2.04
C ALA A 105 1.36 11.44 -3.37
N LEU A 106 2.03 10.31 -3.67
CA LEU A 106 2.75 10.13 -4.93
C LEU A 106 1.82 10.12 -6.15
N ALA A 107 0.65 9.47 -6.04
CA ALA A 107 -0.35 9.47 -7.10
C ALA A 107 -0.91 10.87 -7.34
N LEU A 108 -1.12 11.65 -6.27
CA LEU A 108 -1.59 13.02 -6.35
C LEU A 108 -0.54 13.94 -7.01
N LEU A 109 0.72 13.86 -6.58
CA LEU A 109 1.82 14.61 -7.20
C LEU A 109 1.98 14.26 -8.68
N ALA A 110 1.83 12.99 -9.03
CA ALA A 110 1.85 12.56 -10.42
C ALA A 110 0.66 13.12 -11.23
N ALA A 111 -0.50 13.31 -10.60
CA ALA A 111 -1.67 13.91 -11.23
C ALA A 111 -1.44 15.39 -11.60
N TYR A 112 -0.60 16.09 -10.85
CA TYR A 112 -0.18 17.46 -11.14
C TYR A 112 0.92 17.58 -12.23
N GLY A 113 1.32 16.46 -12.83
CA GLY A 113 2.21 16.44 -14.00
C GLY A 113 3.63 15.92 -13.74
N ASP A 114 3.98 15.57 -12.54
CA ASP A 114 5.31 15.02 -12.23
C ASP A 114 5.43 13.53 -12.59
N ARG A 115 5.95 13.27 -13.80
CA ARG A 115 6.20 11.89 -14.29
C ARG A 115 7.19 11.10 -13.43
N ARG A 116 8.07 11.77 -12.71
CA ARG A 116 9.04 11.11 -11.84
C ARG A 116 8.33 10.48 -10.64
N MET A 117 7.36 11.19 -10.05
CA MET A 117 6.57 10.69 -8.94
C MET A 117 5.75 9.45 -9.33
N TRP A 118 5.28 9.36 -10.58
CA TRP A 118 4.61 8.17 -11.08
C TRP A 118 5.52 6.94 -11.16
N LYS A 119 6.81 7.11 -11.45
CA LYS A 119 7.78 6.00 -11.43
C LYS A 119 8.03 5.53 -9.99
N VAL A 120 8.19 6.48 -9.05
CA VAL A 120 8.37 6.18 -7.61
C VAL A 120 7.13 5.46 -7.06
N PHE A 121 5.92 5.94 -7.38
CA PHE A 121 4.67 5.27 -7.08
C PHE A 121 4.65 3.82 -7.57
N GLY A 122 5.08 3.59 -8.80
CA GLY A 122 5.14 2.24 -9.36
C GLY A 122 6.07 1.29 -8.60
N ILE A 123 7.26 1.76 -8.22
CA ILE A 123 8.20 0.97 -7.41
C ILE A 123 7.57 0.63 -6.06
N GLN A 124 6.98 1.61 -5.40
CA GLN A 124 6.34 1.40 -4.10
C GLN A 124 5.19 0.40 -4.19
N VAL A 125 4.31 0.53 -5.18
CA VAL A 125 3.15 -0.38 -5.34
C VAL A 125 3.60 -1.80 -5.65
N ILE A 126 4.68 -1.99 -6.42
CA ILE A 126 5.28 -3.32 -6.64
C ILE A 126 5.76 -3.92 -5.32
N LEU A 127 6.48 -3.15 -4.50
CA LEU A 127 6.94 -3.62 -3.18
C LEU A 127 5.77 -3.96 -2.26
N MET A 128 4.75 -3.10 -2.21
CA MET A 128 3.51 -3.36 -1.46
C MET A 128 2.83 -4.65 -1.93
N SER A 129 2.75 -4.88 -3.25
CA SER A 129 2.11 -6.07 -3.82
C SER A 129 2.86 -7.36 -3.48
N LEU A 130 4.18 -7.35 -3.51
CA LEU A 130 5.02 -8.48 -3.11
C LEU A 130 4.82 -8.80 -1.62
N PHE A 131 4.81 -7.78 -0.77
CA PHE A 131 4.58 -7.94 0.65
C PHE A 131 3.16 -8.45 0.94
N THR A 132 2.16 -7.91 0.25
CA THR A 132 0.76 -8.35 0.35
C THR A 132 0.60 -9.81 -0.07
N ALA A 133 1.25 -10.24 -1.15
CA ALA A 133 1.22 -11.64 -1.58
C ALA A 133 1.83 -12.57 -0.52
N TRP A 134 2.91 -12.14 0.11
CA TRP A 134 3.52 -12.87 1.22
C TRP A 134 2.59 -12.95 2.44
N LEU A 135 1.89 -11.86 2.80
CA LEU A 135 0.90 -11.86 3.89
C LEU A 135 -0.28 -12.79 3.60
N ILE A 136 -0.77 -12.84 2.36
CA ILE A 136 -1.82 -13.80 1.95
C ILE A 136 -1.33 -15.24 2.10
N TYR A 137 -0.09 -15.51 1.72
CA TYR A 137 0.54 -16.80 1.92
C TYR A 137 0.56 -17.19 3.41
N LEU A 138 0.98 -16.28 4.31
CA LEU A 138 0.95 -16.51 5.75
C LEU A 138 -0.45 -16.82 6.26
N GLN A 139 -1.47 -16.07 5.81
CA GLN A 139 -2.86 -16.30 6.21
C GLN A 139 -3.36 -17.70 5.81
N GLY A 140 -3.08 -18.12 4.58
CA GLY A 140 -3.58 -19.39 4.05
C GLY A 140 -2.81 -20.62 4.55
N PHE A 141 -1.48 -20.53 4.66
CA PHE A 141 -0.64 -21.69 4.89
C PHE A 141 -0.05 -21.78 6.31
N VAL A 142 0.10 -20.64 7.00
CA VAL A 142 0.73 -20.59 8.33
C VAL A 142 -0.33 -20.41 9.42
N ILE A 143 -1.22 -19.43 9.26
CA ILE A 143 -2.26 -19.11 10.24
C ILE A 143 -3.49 -20.02 10.05
N GLY A 144 -3.77 -20.43 8.81
CA GLY A 144 -4.94 -21.21 8.45
C GLY A 144 -6.26 -20.46 8.64
N ALA A 145 -6.24 -19.14 8.55
CA ALA A 145 -7.39 -18.26 8.67
C ALA A 145 -7.22 -17.03 7.77
N PHE A 146 -8.34 -16.54 7.21
CA PHE A 146 -8.36 -15.34 6.39
C PHE A 146 -9.07 -14.21 7.13
N CYS A 147 -8.54 -13.00 6.98
CA CYS A 147 -9.15 -11.77 7.47
C CYS A 147 -9.77 -11.00 6.29
N GLN A 148 -11.08 -10.69 6.37
CA GLN A 148 -11.78 -9.98 5.29
C GLN A 148 -11.18 -8.60 5.01
N PHE A 149 -10.75 -7.86 6.01
CA PHE A 149 -10.12 -6.55 5.87
C PHE A 149 -8.72 -6.67 5.25
N CYS A 150 -7.95 -7.68 5.62
CA CYS A 150 -6.66 -7.94 4.99
C CYS A 150 -6.81 -8.33 3.51
N LEU A 151 -7.87 -9.06 3.17
CA LEU A 151 -8.20 -9.36 1.78
C LEU A 151 -8.66 -8.11 1.02
N LEU A 152 -9.44 -7.23 1.67
CA LEU A 152 -9.84 -5.93 1.10
C LEU A 152 -8.60 -5.07 0.81
N SER A 153 -7.66 -4.98 1.76
CA SER A 153 -6.37 -4.32 1.57
C SER A 153 -5.59 -4.95 0.40
N ALA A 154 -5.59 -6.27 0.29
CA ALA A 154 -4.94 -6.96 -0.83
C ALA A 154 -5.56 -6.59 -2.18
N VAL A 155 -6.89 -6.59 -2.29
CA VAL A 155 -7.60 -6.16 -3.51
C VAL A 155 -7.25 -4.72 -3.85
N THR A 156 -7.20 -3.83 -2.86
CA THR A 156 -6.81 -2.43 -3.03
C THR A 156 -5.38 -2.31 -3.58
N THR A 157 -4.42 -3.02 -2.99
CA THR A 157 -3.02 -3.02 -3.44
C THR A 157 -2.86 -3.54 -4.87
N PHE A 158 -3.49 -4.68 -5.19
CA PHE A 158 -3.44 -5.22 -6.55
C PHE A 158 -4.16 -4.32 -7.57
N THR A 159 -5.22 -3.61 -7.17
CA THR A 159 -5.88 -2.61 -8.02
C THR A 159 -4.92 -1.46 -8.36
N LEU A 160 -4.16 -0.96 -7.37
CA LEU A 160 -3.12 0.06 -7.60
C LEU A 160 -2.05 -0.45 -8.58
N LEU A 161 -1.62 -1.70 -8.42
CA LEU A 161 -0.66 -2.32 -9.34
C LEU A 161 -1.22 -2.41 -10.76
N ILE A 162 -2.46 -2.84 -10.92
CA ILE A 162 -3.13 -2.93 -12.23
C ILE A 162 -3.22 -1.55 -12.87
N ILE A 163 -3.62 -0.50 -12.13
CA ILE A 163 -3.66 0.87 -12.64
C ILE A 163 -2.27 1.31 -13.14
N PHE A 164 -1.22 1.02 -12.37
CA PHE A 164 0.14 1.33 -12.76
C PHE A 164 0.56 0.57 -14.03
N VAL A 165 0.29 -0.72 -14.11
CA VAL A 165 0.63 -1.57 -15.27
C VAL A 165 -0.12 -1.09 -16.52
N ILE A 166 -1.43 -0.81 -16.42
CA ILE A 166 -2.22 -0.26 -17.53
C ILE A 166 -1.62 1.06 -18.03
N SER A 167 -1.16 1.93 -17.13
CA SER A 167 -0.54 3.20 -17.51
C SER A 167 0.73 3.02 -18.35
N LYS A 168 1.44 1.92 -18.18
CA LYS A 168 2.65 1.58 -18.97
C LYS A 168 2.32 1.13 -20.40
N PHE A 169 1.18 0.48 -20.58
CA PHE A 169 0.76 -0.03 -21.89
C PHE A 169 -0.03 1.01 -22.70
N ARG A 170 -0.58 2.06 -22.07
CA ARG A 170 -1.22 3.15 -22.79
C ARG A 170 -0.16 4.02 -23.47
N LYS A 171 -0.13 3.99 -24.80
CA LYS A 171 0.68 4.92 -25.62
C LYS A 171 0.18 6.35 -25.41
N PRO A 172 1.07 7.36 -25.37
CA PRO A 172 0.66 8.75 -25.41
C PRO A 172 0.04 9.04 -26.78
N GLY A 173 -1.29 9.08 -26.84
CA GLY A 173 -2.02 9.33 -28.11
C GLY A 173 -3.45 8.78 -28.17
N ASP A 174 -3.88 7.94 -27.23
CA ASP A 174 -5.23 7.34 -27.23
C ASP A 174 -6.12 8.06 -26.20
N SER A 175 -6.40 9.33 -26.46
CA SER A 175 -7.42 10.12 -25.75
C SER A 175 -8.51 10.49 -26.75
N SER A 176 -9.41 9.55 -27.04
CA SER A 176 -10.73 9.87 -27.58
C SER A 176 -11.69 10.14 -26.44
#